data_6996c8d9fcd56e6f382fe827a8ca1f60
#
_entry.id   6996c8d9fcd56e6f382fe827a8ca1f60
#
_cell.length_a   1.000
_cell.length_b   1.000
_cell.length_c   1.000
_cell.angle_alpha   90.00
_cell.angle_beta   90.00
_cell.angle_gamma   90.00
#
_symmetry.space_group_name_H-M   'P 1'
#
loop_
_entity.id
_entity.type
_entity.pdbx_description
1 polymer ?
#
loop_
_entity_poly.entity_id
_entity_poly.type
_entity_poly.pdbx_seq_one_letter_code
_entity_poly.pdbx_strand_id
1 'polypeptide(L)'
;MARRKKIYEGKAKILYEGPEPGTIVQYFKDDATAFNAEKKDVIDGKGVLNNRLSEFFMNGLNQIGVPTHFIRRLNMREQLVRNCEIVPLEVIVRNYAAGTMSKRLGIAEGTQLPRPIVEYCYKDDSLGDPLVTEEHIAAFGWASQQDMDDILSLALRVNDFMSGLMLAVGIRLIDFKIEIGRVFDGDYQRLIVADEISPDSCRLWDIETGQKLDKDVFRRDLGNLTDAYSEVARRLGVLPKSNVTKPTLIN
;
A
#
# COMPACT_ATOMS: atom_id res chain seq x y z
N MET A 1 7.14 10.40 28.59
CA MET A 1 6.65 10.99 27.31
C MET A 1 5.16 11.17 27.44
N ALA A 2 4.61 12.34 27.08
CA ALA A 2 3.17 12.56 27.07
C ALA A 2 2.53 11.57 26.07
N ARG A 3 1.40 10.97 26.47
CA ARG A 3 0.68 10.00 25.62
C ARG A 3 0.06 10.79 24.45
N ARG A 4 0.46 10.48 23.21
CA ARG A 4 -0.11 11.10 22.00
C ARG A 4 -1.60 10.83 21.95
N LYS A 5 -2.38 11.82 21.51
CA LYS A 5 -3.82 11.66 21.34
C LYS A 5 -4.09 10.79 20.10
N LYS A 6 -4.87 9.72 20.28
CA LYS A 6 -5.33 8.88 19.18
C LYS A 6 -6.42 9.61 18.41
N ILE A 7 -6.25 9.71 17.08
CA ILE A 7 -7.21 10.33 16.15
C ILE A 7 -8.14 9.27 15.59
N TYR A 8 -7.54 8.15 15.12
CA TYR A 8 -8.27 7.09 14.41
C TYR A 8 -7.61 5.73 14.65
N GLU A 9 -8.39 4.67 14.60
CA GLU A 9 -7.90 3.31 14.58
C GLU A 9 -8.63 2.50 13.51
N GLY A 10 -7.86 2.03 12.52
CA GLY A 10 -8.33 1.16 11.46
C GLY A 10 -7.92 -0.31 11.65
N LYS A 11 -8.14 -1.11 10.62
CA LYS A 11 -7.83 -2.55 10.61
C LYS A 11 -6.34 -2.85 10.82
N ALA A 12 -5.45 -2.10 10.16
CA ALA A 12 -4.00 -2.34 10.16
C ALA A 12 -3.18 -1.20 10.77
N LYS A 13 -3.77 -0.05 11.09
CA LYS A 13 -3.07 1.17 11.51
C LYS A 13 -3.80 1.90 12.62
N ILE A 14 -3.01 2.68 13.40
CA ILE A 14 -3.53 3.66 14.34
C ILE A 14 -2.90 5.01 13.98
N LEU A 15 -3.71 6.06 13.95
CA LEU A 15 -3.28 7.43 13.72
C LEU A 15 -3.29 8.23 15.02
N TYR A 16 -2.20 8.91 15.29
CA TYR A 16 -2.04 9.80 16.44
C TYR A 16 -1.72 11.22 15.99
N GLU A 17 -2.06 12.22 16.80
CA GLU A 17 -1.57 13.58 16.59
C GLU A 17 -0.05 13.60 16.51
N GLY A 18 0.49 14.27 15.48
CA GLY A 18 1.92 14.47 15.29
C GLY A 18 2.50 15.51 16.24
N PRO A 19 3.83 15.62 16.32
CA PRO A 19 4.50 16.59 17.19
C PRO A 19 4.37 18.04 16.68
N GLU A 20 4.07 18.21 15.39
CA GLU A 20 3.96 19.51 14.73
C GLU A 20 2.57 19.66 14.10
N PRO A 21 2.00 20.87 14.04
CA PRO A 21 0.75 21.12 13.33
C PRO A 21 0.82 20.61 11.88
N GLY A 22 -0.24 20.01 11.40
CA GLY A 22 -0.29 19.45 10.04
C GLY A 22 0.47 18.11 9.88
N THR A 23 0.86 17.47 10.99
CA THR A 23 1.48 16.14 10.96
C THR A 23 0.67 15.09 11.74
N ILE A 24 0.84 13.84 11.35
CA ILE A 24 0.24 12.65 11.97
C ILE A 24 1.34 11.61 12.20
N VAL A 25 1.25 10.90 13.31
CA VAL A 25 2.04 9.68 13.52
C VAL A 25 1.18 8.48 13.17
N GLN A 26 1.60 7.74 12.15
CA GLN A 26 0.97 6.52 11.69
C GLN A 26 1.68 5.31 12.29
N TYR A 27 0.96 4.53 13.10
CA TYR A 27 1.44 3.28 13.72
C TYR A 27 0.92 2.08 12.95
N PHE A 28 1.82 1.17 12.58
CA PHE A 28 1.54 -0.08 11.87
C PHE A 28 1.31 -1.23 12.86
N LYS A 29 0.11 -1.80 12.83
CA LYS A 29 -0.31 -2.93 13.65
C LYS A 29 0.13 -4.26 13.04
N ASP A 30 0.21 -5.29 13.88
CA ASP A 30 0.41 -6.67 13.44
C ASP A 30 -0.90 -7.37 13.03
N ASP A 31 -2.03 -6.68 13.19
CA ASP A 31 -3.34 -7.19 12.79
C ASP A 31 -3.40 -7.46 11.28
N ALA A 32 -3.81 -8.66 10.91
CA ALA A 32 -4.15 -9.07 9.56
C ALA A 32 -5.65 -9.36 9.48
N THR A 33 -6.32 -8.72 8.52
CA THR A 33 -7.74 -8.94 8.27
C THR A 33 -7.98 -9.25 6.80
N ALA A 34 -8.92 -10.15 6.52
CA ALA A 34 -9.37 -10.48 5.17
C ALA A 34 -10.90 -10.65 5.15
N PHE A 35 -11.51 -10.54 3.96
CA PHE A 35 -12.94 -10.74 3.72
C PHE A 35 -13.80 -9.89 4.66
N ASN A 36 -13.63 -8.56 4.63
CA ASN A 36 -14.35 -7.61 5.51
C ASN A 36 -14.26 -7.97 7.00
N ALA A 37 -13.06 -8.40 7.43
CA ALA A 37 -12.75 -8.81 8.79
C ALA A 37 -13.42 -10.12 9.26
N GLU A 38 -13.94 -10.97 8.37
CA GLU A 38 -14.37 -12.33 8.69
C GLU A 38 -13.18 -13.21 9.11
N LYS A 39 -12.00 -13.01 8.48
CA LYS A 39 -10.75 -13.63 8.88
C LYS A 39 -9.86 -12.60 9.54
N LYS A 40 -9.42 -12.88 10.78
CA LYS A 40 -8.56 -12.01 11.59
C LYS A 40 -7.49 -12.83 12.27
N ASP A 41 -6.29 -12.25 12.36
CA ASP A 41 -5.16 -12.80 13.12
C ASP A 41 -4.20 -11.68 13.50
N VAL A 42 -3.30 -11.95 14.44
CA VAL A 42 -2.20 -11.06 14.81
C VAL A 42 -0.91 -11.74 14.41
N ILE A 43 -0.23 -11.17 13.42
CA ILE A 43 0.97 -11.76 12.80
C ILE A 43 2.19 -10.95 13.23
N ASP A 44 2.96 -11.50 14.16
CA ASP A 44 4.12 -10.81 14.75
C ASP A 44 5.12 -10.37 13.67
N GLY A 45 5.56 -9.11 13.79
CA GLY A 45 6.49 -8.48 12.86
C GLY A 45 5.90 -7.93 11.56
N LYS A 46 4.62 -8.22 11.22
CA LYS A 46 3.96 -7.73 10.01
C LYS A 46 4.00 -6.20 9.91
N GLY A 47 3.65 -5.51 11.01
CA GLY A 47 3.65 -4.05 11.07
C GLY A 47 5.04 -3.44 10.89
N VAL A 48 6.08 -4.11 11.39
CA VAL A 48 7.47 -3.69 11.20
C VAL A 48 7.88 -3.76 9.73
N LEU A 49 7.53 -4.85 9.05
CA LEU A 49 7.82 -5.03 7.62
C LEU A 49 7.06 -4.02 6.77
N ASN A 50 5.76 -3.84 7.01
CA ASN A 50 4.96 -2.87 6.28
C ASN A 50 5.46 -1.44 6.47
N ASN A 51 5.84 -1.05 7.70
CA ASN A 51 6.42 0.26 7.98
C ASN A 51 7.70 0.50 7.16
N ARG A 52 8.61 -0.47 7.12
CA ARG A 52 9.87 -0.36 6.37
C ARG A 52 9.66 -0.34 4.85
N LEU A 53 8.79 -1.21 4.35
CA LEU A 53 8.49 -1.28 2.92
C LEU A 53 7.76 -0.01 2.45
N SER A 54 6.80 0.48 3.23
CA SER A 54 6.10 1.73 2.92
C SER A 54 7.07 2.92 2.91
N GLU A 55 7.99 3.04 3.89
CA GLU A 55 9.07 4.04 3.85
C GLU A 55 9.88 3.95 2.55
N PHE A 56 10.28 2.75 2.16
CA PHE A 56 11.09 2.53 0.96
C PHE A 56 10.38 3.00 -0.31
N PHE A 57 9.12 2.58 -0.50
CA PHE A 57 8.35 2.96 -1.68
C PHE A 57 8.00 4.44 -1.72
N MET A 58 7.54 5.01 -0.60
CA MET A 58 7.17 6.43 -0.52
C MET A 58 8.37 7.35 -0.75
N ASN A 59 9.56 7.00 -0.23
CA ASN A 59 10.79 7.73 -0.53
C ASN A 59 11.16 7.65 -2.01
N GLY A 60 11.09 6.46 -2.61
CA GLY A 60 11.36 6.29 -4.03
C GLY A 60 10.42 7.11 -4.92
N LEU A 61 9.13 7.14 -4.59
CA LEU A 61 8.14 7.97 -5.26
C LEU A 61 8.47 9.47 -5.15
N ASN A 62 8.81 9.95 -3.95
CA ASN A 62 9.23 11.34 -3.75
C ASN A 62 10.46 11.69 -4.60
N GLN A 63 11.44 10.78 -4.73
CA GLN A 63 12.65 10.99 -5.54
C GLN A 63 12.35 11.15 -7.04
N ILE A 64 11.33 10.49 -7.56
CA ILE A 64 10.89 10.63 -8.96
C ILE A 64 9.84 11.72 -9.17
N GLY A 65 9.59 12.55 -8.14
CA GLY A 65 8.64 13.68 -8.20
C GLY A 65 7.16 13.27 -8.14
N VAL A 66 6.84 12.08 -7.61
CA VAL A 66 5.49 11.71 -7.21
C VAL A 66 5.31 12.08 -5.74
N PRO A 67 4.51 13.09 -5.41
CA PRO A 67 4.40 13.59 -4.05
C PRO A 67 3.69 12.56 -3.16
N THR A 68 4.22 12.35 -1.95
CA THR A 68 3.61 11.48 -0.94
C THR A 68 3.40 12.20 0.38
N HIS A 69 2.57 11.63 1.25
CA HIS A 69 2.39 12.14 2.61
C HIS A 69 3.57 11.83 3.55
N PHE A 70 4.47 10.92 3.16
CA PHE A 70 5.56 10.44 3.98
C PHE A 70 6.59 11.55 4.26
N ILE A 71 6.94 11.73 5.53
CA ILE A 71 7.99 12.66 5.97
C ILE A 71 9.24 11.87 6.39
N ARG A 72 9.09 10.99 7.38
CA ARG A 72 10.18 10.12 7.86
C ARG A 72 9.69 9.00 8.75
N ARG A 73 10.45 7.92 8.85
CA ARG A 73 10.22 6.87 9.83
C ARG A 73 10.70 7.34 11.21
N LEU A 74 9.89 7.09 12.25
CA LEU A 74 10.21 7.43 13.63
C LEU A 74 10.87 6.27 14.37
N ASN A 75 10.36 5.06 14.18
CA ASN A 75 10.86 3.83 14.79
C ASN A 75 10.45 2.60 13.98
N MET A 76 10.51 1.41 14.57
CA MET A 76 10.20 0.15 13.88
C MET A 76 8.75 0.07 13.39
N ARG A 77 7.80 0.77 14.03
CA ARG A 77 6.36 0.68 13.75
C ARG A 77 5.69 2.01 13.42
N GLU A 78 6.41 3.11 13.49
CA GLU A 78 5.81 4.44 13.35
C GLU A 78 6.48 5.26 12.25
N GLN A 79 5.65 5.98 11.50
CA GLN A 79 6.04 7.01 10.53
C GLN A 79 5.43 8.34 10.90
N LEU A 80 6.16 9.42 10.64
CA LEU A 80 5.63 10.77 10.61
C LEU A 80 5.18 11.04 9.17
N VAL A 81 3.93 11.44 9.02
CA VAL A 81 3.32 11.75 7.74
C VAL A 81 2.64 13.11 7.79
N ARG A 82 2.42 13.73 6.64
CA ARG A 82 1.58 14.93 6.52
C ARG A 82 0.13 14.57 6.82
N ASN A 83 -0.55 15.43 7.57
CA ASN A 83 -1.99 15.37 7.67
C ASN A 83 -2.60 15.83 6.34
N CYS A 84 -3.44 15.03 5.75
CA CYS A 84 -4.13 15.33 4.50
C CYS A 84 -5.60 14.92 4.59
N GLU A 85 -6.44 15.61 3.86
CA GLU A 85 -7.83 15.22 3.67
C GLU A 85 -7.88 14.08 2.65
N ILE A 86 -8.26 12.88 3.09
CA ILE A 86 -8.35 11.73 2.19
C ILE A 86 -9.52 11.91 1.23
N VAL A 87 -9.25 11.80 -0.08
CA VAL A 87 -10.31 11.62 -1.07
C VAL A 87 -10.99 10.29 -0.77
N PRO A 88 -12.33 10.24 -0.64
CA PRO A 88 -13.03 9.02 -0.18
C PRO A 88 -13.06 7.92 -1.25
N LEU A 89 -11.93 7.68 -1.88
CA LEU A 89 -11.72 6.69 -2.93
C LEU A 89 -10.51 5.81 -2.62
N GLU A 90 -10.67 4.52 -2.86
CA GLU A 90 -9.56 3.61 -3.07
C GLU A 90 -9.24 3.56 -4.57
N VAL A 91 -8.00 3.82 -4.94
CA VAL A 91 -7.53 3.79 -6.33
C VAL A 91 -6.75 2.50 -6.56
N ILE A 92 -7.26 1.64 -7.42
CA ILE A 92 -6.66 0.33 -7.69
C ILE A 92 -6.12 0.31 -9.12
N VAL A 93 -4.83 0.03 -9.28
CA VAL A 93 -4.21 -0.17 -10.59
C VAL A 93 -3.91 -1.63 -10.80
N ARG A 94 -4.35 -2.18 -11.94
CA ARG A 94 -4.20 -3.60 -12.28
C ARG A 94 -3.41 -3.79 -13.57
N ASN A 95 -2.36 -4.57 -13.49
CA ASN A 95 -1.55 -5.01 -14.64
C ASN A 95 -1.95 -6.42 -15.10
N TYR A 96 -2.48 -7.23 -14.18
CA TYR A 96 -2.94 -8.60 -14.41
C TYR A 96 -4.31 -8.81 -13.75
N ALA A 97 -5.13 -9.67 -14.32
CA ALA A 97 -6.39 -10.04 -13.72
C ALA A 97 -6.16 -10.86 -12.43
N ALA A 98 -6.71 -10.41 -11.33
CA ALA A 98 -6.68 -11.10 -10.04
C ALA A 98 -7.83 -10.67 -9.12
N GLY A 99 -8.07 -11.46 -8.08
CA GLY A 99 -9.02 -11.13 -7.03
C GLY A 99 -10.44 -10.88 -7.54
N THR A 100 -11.02 -9.73 -7.17
CA THR A 100 -12.41 -9.38 -7.52
C THR A 100 -12.60 -9.15 -9.02
N MET A 101 -11.59 -8.64 -9.74
CA MET A 101 -11.67 -8.44 -11.19
C MET A 101 -11.84 -9.78 -11.93
N SER A 102 -11.01 -10.78 -11.61
CA SER A 102 -11.12 -12.11 -12.22
C SER A 102 -12.49 -12.72 -12.02
N LYS A 103 -13.03 -12.62 -10.81
CA LYS A 103 -14.36 -13.14 -10.47
C LYS A 103 -15.48 -12.39 -11.21
N ARG A 104 -15.42 -11.04 -11.21
CA ARG A 104 -16.44 -10.17 -11.77
C ARG A 104 -16.52 -10.26 -13.29
N LEU A 105 -15.38 -10.39 -13.97
CA LEU A 105 -15.29 -10.37 -15.44
C LEU A 105 -15.11 -11.78 -16.05
N GLY A 106 -14.99 -12.83 -15.23
CA GLY A 106 -14.76 -14.19 -15.71
C GLY A 106 -13.40 -14.40 -16.40
N ILE A 107 -12.42 -13.53 -16.10
CA ILE A 107 -11.06 -13.60 -16.67
C ILE A 107 -10.19 -14.49 -15.78
N ALA A 108 -9.43 -15.39 -16.38
CA ALA A 108 -8.53 -16.28 -15.64
C ALA A 108 -7.52 -15.47 -14.82
N GLU A 109 -7.30 -15.87 -13.55
CA GLU A 109 -6.34 -15.21 -12.68
C GLU A 109 -4.92 -15.31 -13.28
N GLY A 110 -4.18 -14.21 -13.26
CA GLY A 110 -2.83 -14.11 -13.84
C GLY A 110 -2.82 -13.76 -15.33
N THR A 111 -3.97 -13.60 -15.97
CA THR A 111 -4.02 -13.07 -17.35
C THR A 111 -3.48 -11.65 -17.38
N GLN A 112 -2.46 -11.41 -18.22
CA GLN A 112 -1.93 -10.07 -18.43
C GLN A 112 -2.96 -9.20 -19.13
N LEU A 113 -3.18 -8.01 -18.60
CA LEU A 113 -4.08 -7.05 -19.22
C LEU A 113 -3.38 -6.33 -20.38
N PRO A 114 -4.11 -5.95 -21.45
CA PRO A 114 -3.54 -5.24 -22.61
C PRO A 114 -2.89 -3.90 -22.25
N ARG A 115 -3.37 -3.28 -21.17
CA ARG A 115 -2.84 -2.06 -20.55
C ARG A 115 -3.20 -2.05 -19.07
N PRO A 116 -2.53 -1.23 -18.25
CA PRO A 116 -2.98 -1.01 -16.87
C PRO A 116 -4.43 -0.52 -16.85
N ILE A 117 -5.24 -1.10 -15.96
CA ILE A 117 -6.62 -0.67 -15.72
C ILE A 117 -6.66 0.01 -14.36
N VAL A 118 -7.23 1.21 -14.30
CA VAL A 118 -7.48 1.93 -13.06
C VAL A 118 -8.95 1.78 -12.69
N GLU A 119 -9.20 1.35 -11.46
CA GLU A 119 -10.53 1.21 -10.87
C GLU A 119 -10.64 2.07 -9.62
N TYR A 120 -11.83 2.56 -9.36
CA TYR A 120 -12.15 3.36 -8.19
C TYR A 120 -13.18 2.65 -7.33
N CYS A 121 -12.91 2.56 -6.01
CA CYS A 121 -13.89 2.09 -5.04
C CYS A 121 -14.21 3.22 -4.07
N TYR A 122 -15.48 3.35 -3.69
CA TYR A 122 -15.87 4.26 -2.61
C TYR A 122 -15.38 3.68 -1.28
N LYS A 123 -14.59 4.48 -0.55
CA LYS A 123 -13.95 4.07 0.70
C LYS A 123 -14.95 4.06 1.85
N ASP A 124 -15.66 2.96 1.98
CA ASP A 124 -16.59 2.71 3.08
C ASP A 124 -16.58 1.22 3.44
N ASP A 125 -15.87 0.88 4.52
CA ASP A 125 -15.75 -0.49 5.03
C ASP A 125 -17.12 -1.15 5.30
N SER A 126 -18.13 -0.36 5.70
CA SER A 126 -19.46 -0.89 6.01
C SER A 126 -20.23 -1.33 4.77
N LEU A 127 -19.88 -0.75 3.62
CA LEU A 127 -20.43 -1.10 2.29
C LEU A 127 -19.55 -2.09 1.54
N GLY A 128 -18.38 -2.46 2.08
CA GLY A 128 -17.41 -3.36 1.43
C GLY A 128 -16.63 -2.72 0.29
N ASP A 129 -16.38 -1.41 0.37
CA ASP A 129 -15.62 -0.62 -0.61
C ASP A 129 -16.12 -0.85 -2.06
N PRO A 130 -17.39 -0.48 -2.37
CA PRO A 130 -18.00 -0.79 -3.66
C PRO A 130 -17.32 -0.09 -4.82
N LEU A 131 -17.21 -0.78 -5.95
CA LEU A 131 -16.73 -0.19 -7.21
C LEU A 131 -17.67 0.93 -7.65
N VAL A 132 -17.09 2.07 -8.04
CA VAL A 132 -17.82 3.26 -8.51
C VAL A 132 -17.28 3.75 -9.84
N THR A 133 -18.10 4.48 -10.59
CA THR A 133 -17.72 5.13 -11.84
C THR A 133 -17.36 6.60 -11.59
N GLU A 134 -16.73 7.25 -12.57
CA GLU A 134 -16.44 8.68 -12.50
C GLU A 134 -17.73 9.52 -12.42
N GLU A 135 -18.84 9.04 -13.00
CA GLU A 135 -20.13 9.70 -12.88
C GLU A 135 -20.65 9.68 -11.44
N HIS A 136 -20.46 8.58 -10.70
CA HIS A 136 -20.79 8.54 -9.26
C HIS A 136 -19.92 9.53 -8.49
N ILE A 137 -18.61 9.55 -8.77
CA ILE A 137 -17.65 10.42 -8.07
C ILE A 137 -18.01 11.89 -8.27
N ALA A 138 -18.32 12.27 -9.51
CA ALA A 138 -18.73 13.64 -9.83
C ALA A 138 -20.10 14.01 -9.24
N ALA A 139 -21.08 13.12 -9.37
CA ALA A 139 -22.44 13.36 -8.89
C ALA A 139 -22.53 13.55 -7.37
N PHE A 140 -21.72 12.79 -6.62
CA PHE A 140 -21.66 12.91 -5.15
C PHE A 140 -20.62 13.92 -4.65
N GLY A 141 -19.86 14.57 -5.55
CA GLY A 141 -18.87 15.58 -5.20
C GLY A 141 -17.68 15.06 -4.41
N TRP A 142 -17.31 13.79 -4.57
CA TRP A 142 -16.17 13.19 -3.87
C TRP A 142 -14.83 13.70 -4.41
N ALA A 143 -14.77 13.95 -5.72
CA ALA A 143 -13.65 14.57 -6.40
C ALA A 143 -14.13 15.36 -7.61
N SER A 144 -13.44 16.45 -7.97
CA SER A 144 -13.67 17.19 -9.22
C SER A 144 -13.10 16.43 -10.42
N GLN A 145 -13.50 16.79 -11.63
CA GLN A 145 -12.91 16.21 -12.85
C GLN A 145 -11.39 16.42 -12.89
N GLN A 146 -10.92 17.61 -12.50
CA GLN A 146 -9.49 17.90 -12.42
C GLN A 146 -8.78 17.00 -11.40
N ASP A 147 -9.39 16.79 -10.22
CA ASP A 147 -8.84 15.83 -9.24
C ASP A 147 -8.74 14.42 -9.84
N MET A 148 -9.75 13.98 -10.62
CA MET A 148 -9.74 12.66 -11.23
C MET A 148 -8.64 12.50 -12.28
N ASP A 149 -8.40 13.53 -13.11
CA ASP A 149 -7.30 13.53 -14.08
C ASP A 149 -5.93 13.46 -13.37
N ASP A 150 -5.78 14.22 -12.30
CA ASP A 150 -4.56 14.21 -11.47
C ASP A 150 -4.37 12.89 -10.72
N ILE A 151 -5.43 12.30 -10.17
CA ILE A 151 -5.43 10.98 -9.52
C ILE A 151 -5.00 9.90 -10.52
N LEU A 152 -5.57 9.90 -11.71
CA LEU A 152 -5.21 8.96 -12.78
C LEU A 152 -3.73 9.08 -13.15
N SER A 153 -3.25 10.31 -13.33
CA SER A 153 -1.85 10.60 -13.64
C SER A 153 -0.91 10.11 -12.53
N LEU A 154 -1.23 10.39 -11.27
CA LEU A 154 -0.45 9.92 -10.12
C LEU A 154 -0.45 8.38 -10.04
N ALA A 155 -1.61 7.75 -10.20
CA ALA A 155 -1.76 6.29 -10.12
C ALA A 155 -0.93 5.57 -11.20
N LEU A 156 -0.92 6.07 -12.44
CA LEU A 156 -0.12 5.51 -13.52
C LEU A 156 1.39 5.72 -13.29
N ARG A 157 1.83 6.87 -12.79
CA ARG A 157 3.23 7.11 -12.44
C ARG A 157 3.70 6.20 -11.29
N VAL A 158 2.84 5.98 -10.29
CA VAL A 158 3.11 4.98 -9.22
C VAL A 158 3.23 3.59 -9.84
N ASN A 159 2.35 3.22 -10.77
CA ASN A 159 2.38 1.94 -11.45
C ASN A 159 3.69 1.72 -12.22
N ASP A 160 4.14 2.70 -12.98
CA ASP A 160 5.37 2.60 -13.77
C ASP A 160 6.60 2.42 -12.88
N PHE A 161 6.70 3.21 -11.80
CA PHE A 161 7.75 3.08 -10.81
C PHE A 161 7.74 1.70 -10.13
N MET A 162 6.59 1.29 -9.62
CA MET A 162 6.45 0.02 -8.89
C MET A 162 6.70 -1.18 -9.78
N SER A 163 6.17 -1.16 -11.02
CA SER A 163 6.34 -2.26 -11.99
C SER A 163 7.80 -2.44 -12.37
N GLY A 164 8.52 -1.36 -12.66
CA GLY A 164 9.94 -1.40 -12.99
C GLY A 164 10.80 -1.89 -11.82
N LEU A 165 10.54 -1.36 -10.62
CA LEU A 165 11.25 -1.73 -9.40
C LEU A 165 11.04 -3.22 -9.04
N MET A 166 9.81 -3.70 -9.09
CA MET A 166 9.49 -5.10 -8.78
C MET A 166 10.07 -6.06 -9.81
N LEU A 167 9.98 -5.72 -11.10
CA LEU A 167 10.56 -6.52 -12.18
C LEU A 167 12.08 -6.69 -11.98
N ALA A 168 12.79 -5.63 -11.59
CA ALA A 168 14.23 -5.66 -11.37
C ALA A 168 14.67 -6.64 -10.26
N VAL A 169 13.75 -7.00 -9.35
CA VAL A 169 14.03 -7.96 -8.26
C VAL A 169 13.30 -9.30 -8.42
N GLY A 170 12.84 -9.62 -9.63
CA GLY A 170 12.19 -10.90 -9.94
C GLY A 170 10.78 -11.03 -9.36
N ILE A 171 10.10 -9.93 -9.13
CA ILE A 171 8.71 -9.88 -8.64
C ILE A 171 7.81 -9.28 -9.71
N ARG A 172 6.64 -9.87 -9.91
CA ARG A 172 5.59 -9.36 -10.78
C ARG A 172 4.59 -8.56 -9.96
N LEU A 173 4.41 -7.28 -10.30
CA LEU A 173 3.34 -6.45 -9.74
C LEU A 173 2.04 -6.78 -10.47
N ILE A 174 1.13 -7.44 -9.80
CA ILE A 174 -0.19 -7.83 -10.33
C ILE A 174 -1.14 -6.66 -10.29
N ASP A 175 -1.35 -6.13 -9.11
CA ASP A 175 -2.14 -4.93 -8.83
C ASP A 175 -1.68 -4.29 -7.51
N PHE A 176 -2.14 -3.06 -7.29
CA PHE A 176 -1.98 -2.39 -6.01
C PHE A 176 -3.12 -1.41 -5.78
N LYS A 177 -3.32 -1.07 -4.52
CA LYS A 177 -4.25 -0.06 -4.04
C LYS A 177 -3.50 1.08 -3.38
N ILE A 178 -3.86 2.31 -3.71
CA ILE A 178 -3.41 3.52 -3.02
C ILE A 178 -4.59 4.39 -2.62
N GLU A 179 -4.35 5.27 -1.66
CA GLU A 179 -5.25 6.35 -1.30
C GLU A 179 -4.61 7.69 -1.67
N ILE A 180 -5.43 8.67 -1.99
CA ILE A 180 -4.97 10.02 -2.35
C ILE A 180 -5.47 10.99 -1.30
N GLY A 181 -4.60 11.88 -0.88
CA GLY A 181 -4.91 12.95 0.06
C GLY A 181 -4.77 14.33 -0.56
N ARG A 182 -5.62 15.26 -0.12
CA ARG A 182 -5.50 16.69 -0.42
C ARG A 182 -4.68 17.37 0.68
N VAL A 183 -3.68 18.12 0.29
CA VAL A 183 -2.93 19.02 1.18
C VAL A 183 -3.04 20.43 0.65
N PHE A 184 -3.05 21.40 1.57
CA PHE A 184 -3.14 22.82 1.26
C PHE A 184 -1.82 23.48 1.62
N ASP A 185 -1.15 24.06 0.63
CA ASP A 185 0.05 24.89 0.79
C ASP A 185 -0.36 26.35 0.50
N GLY A 186 -0.86 27.06 1.50
CA GLY A 186 -1.51 28.35 1.34
C GLY A 186 -2.83 28.20 0.59
N ASP A 187 -2.99 28.91 -0.52
CA ASP A 187 -4.20 28.87 -1.35
C ASP A 187 -4.18 27.72 -2.41
N TYR A 188 -3.07 26.98 -2.48
CA TYR A 188 -2.92 25.89 -3.46
C TYR A 188 -3.26 24.55 -2.86
N GLN A 189 -4.24 23.87 -3.46
CA GLN A 189 -4.50 22.46 -3.21
C GLN A 189 -3.58 21.60 -4.05
N ARG A 190 -3.02 20.55 -3.45
CA ARG A 190 -2.22 19.54 -4.13
C ARG A 190 -2.65 18.14 -3.71
N LEU A 191 -2.73 17.23 -4.67
CA LEU A 191 -2.94 15.80 -4.42
C LEU A 191 -1.62 15.10 -4.14
N ILE A 192 -1.62 14.21 -3.17
CA ILE A 192 -0.47 13.41 -2.77
C ILE A 192 -0.88 11.95 -2.53
N VAL A 193 0.05 11.02 -2.75
CA VAL A 193 -0.16 9.61 -2.38
C VAL A 193 -0.11 9.49 -0.87
N ALA A 194 -1.12 8.88 -0.30
CA ALA A 194 -1.30 8.69 1.13
C ALA A 194 -1.40 7.21 1.50
N ASP A 195 -1.81 6.93 2.74
CA ASP A 195 -1.95 5.61 3.35
C ASP A 195 -0.63 4.82 3.39
N GLU A 196 -0.50 3.72 2.70
CA GLU A 196 0.71 2.90 2.60
C GLU A 196 0.86 2.29 1.21
N ILE A 197 2.11 1.95 0.87
CA ILE A 197 2.42 0.97 -0.17
C ILE A 197 3.21 -0.16 0.48
N SER A 198 2.62 -1.34 0.52
CA SER A 198 3.18 -2.51 1.18
C SER A 198 2.59 -3.80 0.58
N PRO A 199 3.07 -4.98 0.95
CA PRO A 199 2.42 -6.22 0.54
C PRO A 199 0.97 -6.40 1.04
N ASP A 200 0.51 -5.56 2.00
CA ASP A 200 -0.91 -5.50 2.40
C ASP A 200 -1.78 -4.82 1.34
N SER A 201 -1.23 -3.85 0.60
CA SER A 201 -1.93 -3.07 -0.42
C SER A 201 -1.58 -3.47 -1.86
N CYS A 202 -0.65 -4.43 -2.07
CA CYS A 202 -0.22 -4.92 -3.37
C CYS A 202 -0.49 -6.41 -3.52
N ARG A 203 -0.63 -6.90 -4.78
CA ARG A 203 -0.41 -8.29 -5.14
C ARG A 203 0.92 -8.44 -5.84
N LEU A 204 1.78 -9.27 -5.27
CA LEU A 204 3.17 -9.48 -5.66
C LEU A 204 3.41 -10.96 -5.87
N TRP A 205 3.79 -11.34 -7.09
CA TRP A 205 4.07 -12.74 -7.41
C TRP A 205 5.51 -12.92 -7.84
N ASP A 206 6.13 -13.94 -7.34
CA ASP A 206 7.43 -14.37 -7.84
C ASP A 206 7.34 -14.70 -9.34
N ILE A 207 8.26 -14.20 -10.15
CA ILE A 207 8.19 -14.34 -11.62
C ILE A 207 8.45 -15.79 -12.05
N GLU A 208 9.36 -16.48 -11.37
CA GLU A 208 9.78 -17.83 -11.75
C GLU A 208 8.81 -18.90 -11.25
N THR A 209 8.40 -18.78 -10.00
CA THR A 209 7.60 -19.82 -9.33
C THR A 209 6.10 -19.54 -9.31
N GLY A 210 5.69 -18.28 -9.51
CA GLY A 210 4.32 -17.84 -9.34
C GLY A 210 3.85 -17.76 -7.88
N GLN A 211 4.77 -17.95 -6.91
CA GLN A 211 4.46 -17.88 -5.48
C GLN A 211 3.94 -16.49 -5.13
N LYS A 212 2.90 -16.45 -4.28
CA LYS A 212 2.35 -15.21 -3.74
C LYS A 212 3.28 -14.68 -2.65
N LEU A 213 3.64 -13.39 -2.74
CA LEU A 213 4.51 -12.68 -1.78
C LEU A 213 3.78 -11.53 -1.09
N ASP A 214 2.48 -11.60 -1.03
CA ASP A 214 1.54 -10.57 -0.59
C ASP A 214 0.49 -11.13 0.37
N LYS A 215 -0.51 -10.30 0.70
CA LYS A 215 -1.59 -10.66 1.64
C LYS A 215 -2.44 -11.85 1.20
N ASP A 216 -2.38 -12.27 -0.07
CA ASP A 216 -3.09 -13.48 -0.53
C ASP A 216 -2.52 -14.74 0.14
N VAL A 217 -1.29 -14.72 0.66
CA VAL A 217 -0.74 -15.80 1.50
C VAL A 217 -1.65 -16.02 2.74
N PHE A 218 -2.06 -14.93 3.40
CA PHE A 218 -2.99 -15.00 4.53
C PHE A 218 -4.43 -15.29 4.10
N ARG A 219 -4.91 -14.64 3.02
CA ARG A 219 -6.28 -14.82 2.53
C ARG A 219 -6.58 -16.26 2.13
N ARG A 220 -5.59 -16.97 1.59
CA ARG A 220 -5.75 -18.30 0.98
C ARG A 220 -5.04 -19.41 1.73
N ASP A 221 -4.52 -19.15 2.93
CA ASP A 221 -3.79 -20.12 3.78
C ASP A 221 -2.60 -20.78 3.03
N LEU A 222 -1.80 -19.97 2.33
CA LEU A 222 -0.70 -20.46 1.49
C LEU A 222 0.64 -20.59 2.24
N GLY A 223 0.69 -20.30 3.55
CA GLY A 223 1.89 -20.40 4.37
C GLY A 223 2.09 -19.21 5.30
N ASN A 224 3.35 -18.92 5.65
CA ASN A 224 3.71 -17.86 6.58
C ASN A 224 3.75 -16.49 5.88
N LEU A 225 2.93 -15.56 6.35
CA LEU A 225 2.84 -14.21 5.79
C LEU A 225 4.12 -13.39 6.01
N THR A 226 4.73 -13.51 7.20
CA THR A 226 5.98 -12.78 7.52
C THR A 226 7.15 -13.24 6.68
N ASP A 227 7.21 -14.52 6.32
CA ASP A 227 8.25 -15.03 5.41
C ASP A 227 8.09 -14.43 4.00
N ALA A 228 6.86 -14.36 3.49
CA ALA A 228 6.56 -13.75 2.21
C ALA A 228 6.95 -12.26 2.16
N TYR A 229 6.56 -11.49 3.20
CA TYR A 229 6.89 -10.06 3.29
C TYR A 229 8.40 -9.82 3.49
N SER A 230 9.06 -10.69 4.28
CA SER A 230 10.51 -10.66 4.46
C SER A 230 11.25 -10.92 3.16
N GLU A 231 10.76 -11.83 2.32
CA GLU A 231 11.33 -12.10 0.99
C GLU A 231 11.25 -10.87 0.08
N VAL A 232 10.11 -10.17 0.04
CA VAL A 232 9.99 -8.89 -0.68
C VAL A 232 11.00 -7.87 -0.14
N ALA A 233 11.07 -7.69 1.18
CA ALA A 233 11.98 -6.74 1.81
C ALA A 233 13.46 -7.11 1.60
N ARG A 234 13.78 -8.39 1.58
CA ARG A 234 15.14 -8.89 1.29
C ARG A 234 15.54 -8.61 -0.16
N ARG A 235 14.68 -8.90 -1.14
CA ARG A 235 14.95 -8.65 -2.55
C ARG A 235 15.13 -7.17 -2.86
N LEU A 236 14.35 -6.31 -2.20
CA LEU A 236 14.46 -4.85 -2.32
C LEU A 236 15.63 -4.25 -1.53
N GLY A 237 16.37 -5.06 -0.77
CA GLY A 237 17.48 -4.57 0.06
C GLY A 237 17.05 -3.74 1.27
N VAL A 238 15.77 -3.82 1.67
CA VAL A 238 15.20 -3.08 2.81
C VAL A 238 15.62 -3.69 4.16
N LEU A 239 15.81 -5.00 4.20
CA LEU A 239 16.35 -5.70 5.37
C LEU A 239 17.89 -5.74 5.29
N PRO A 240 18.60 -5.62 6.44
CA PRO A 240 20.03 -5.80 6.44
C PRO A 240 20.37 -7.21 5.92
N LYS A 241 21.42 -7.32 5.11
CA LYS A 241 21.95 -8.62 4.72
C LYS A 241 22.28 -9.38 6.00
N SER A 242 21.70 -10.55 6.21
CA SER A 242 22.07 -11.41 7.32
C SER A 242 23.56 -11.77 7.15
N ASN A 243 24.43 -11.19 7.97
CA ASN A 243 25.79 -11.66 8.14
C ASN A 243 25.71 -13.01 8.88
N VAL A 244 25.30 -14.05 8.18
CA VAL A 244 25.56 -15.41 8.64
C VAL A 244 27.05 -15.65 8.39
N THR A 245 27.89 -15.21 9.29
CA THR A 245 29.24 -15.77 9.44
C THR A 245 29.04 -17.22 9.83
N LYS A 246 29.25 -18.14 8.86
CA LYS A 246 29.38 -19.56 9.17
C LYS A 246 30.46 -19.65 10.27
N PRO A 247 30.22 -20.33 11.40
CA PRO A 247 31.26 -20.53 12.38
C PRO A 247 32.39 -21.30 11.68
N THR A 248 33.57 -20.70 11.64
CA THR A 248 34.80 -21.38 11.20
C THR A 248 35.11 -22.40 12.28
N LEU A 249 34.94 -23.67 11.96
CA LEU A 249 35.46 -24.75 12.81
C LEU A 249 36.96 -24.59 12.86
N ILE A 250 37.47 -24.19 14.02
CA ILE A 250 38.91 -24.22 14.32
C ILE A 250 39.21 -25.69 14.63
N ASN A 251 39.95 -26.36 13.72
CA ASN A 251 40.56 -27.64 13.98
C ASN A 251 41.83 -27.47 14.83
#